data_9b6822b49725f59852cf943fcc1e9c97
#
_entry.id   9b6822b49725f59852cf943fcc1e9c97
#
_cell.length_a   1.000
_cell.length_b   1.000
_cell.length_c   1.000
_cell.angle_alpha   90.00
_cell.angle_beta   90.00
_cell.angle_gamma   90.00
#
_symmetry.space_group_name_H-M   'P 1'
#
loop_
_entity.id
_entity.type
_entity.pdbx_description
1 polymer ?
#
loop_
_entity_poly.entity_id
_entity_poly.type
_entity_poly.pdbx_seq_one_letter_code
_entity_poly.pdbx_strand_id
1 'polypeptide(L)'
;MTRTFSVDTDFELVPDDSGKPVGRMLHRCPECRELHVLDVDPAKLERWMALDERPHVQDYWPELSPAEREEFFMTGTCSTCWDRMFKEEP
;
A
#
# COMPACT_ATOMS: atom_id res chain seq x y z
N MET A 1 3.35 24.86 8.60
CA MET A 1 3.70 23.59 8.71
C MET A 1 3.28 22.73 7.59
N THR A 2 4.15 21.97 7.11
CA THR A 2 3.86 21.14 6.00
C THR A 2 3.19 19.88 6.41
N ARG A 3 2.13 19.52 5.68
CA ARG A 3 1.47 18.36 5.99
C ARG A 3 1.92 17.36 5.06
N THR A 4 2.42 16.26 5.50
CA THR A 4 2.78 15.20 4.59
C THR A 4 1.72 14.16 4.68
N PHE A 5 1.34 13.66 3.57
CA PHE A 5 0.38 12.62 3.54
C PHE A 5 1.06 11.31 3.33
N SER A 6 2.18 11.12 3.96
CA SER A 6 2.86 9.87 3.78
C SER A 6 2.15 8.83 4.59
N VAL A 7 1.94 7.70 4.02
CA VAL A 7 1.30 6.59 4.66
C VAL A 7 2.38 5.72 5.24
N ASP A 8 2.19 5.28 6.49
CA ASP A 8 3.16 4.42 7.12
C ASP A 8 3.00 3.01 6.62
N THR A 9 3.45 2.75 5.45
CA THR A 9 3.38 1.44 4.86
C THR A 9 4.72 0.77 5.00
N ASP A 10 4.74 -0.42 5.56
CA ASP A 10 5.95 -1.18 5.71
C ASP A 10 6.10 -2.10 4.51
N PHE A 11 7.33 -2.25 4.04
CA PHE A 11 7.61 -3.11 2.91
C PHE A 11 8.49 -4.25 3.40
N GLU A 12 8.15 -5.47 3.06
CA GLU A 12 8.91 -6.63 3.46
C GLU A 12 9.22 -7.57 2.33
N LEU A 13 10.38 -8.21 2.39
CA LEU A 13 10.71 -9.27 1.46
C LEU A 13 10.93 -10.49 2.36
N VAL A 14 10.00 -11.42 2.30
CA VAL A 14 10.05 -12.61 3.16
C VAL A 14 10.01 -13.87 2.31
N PRO A 15 10.58 -14.97 2.79
CA PRO A 15 10.52 -16.21 2.03
C PRO A 15 9.18 -16.91 2.24
N ASP A 16 8.69 -17.56 1.20
CA ASP A 16 7.47 -18.33 1.33
C ASP A 16 7.85 -19.74 1.76
N ASP A 17 6.88 -20.64 1.77
CA ASP A 17 7.12 -22.02 2.22
C ASP A 17 8.15 -22.74 1.39
N SER A 18 8.32 -22.36 0.15
CA SER A 18 9.29 -23.02 -0.72
C SER A 18 10.62 -22.27 -0.72
N GLY A 19 10.76 -21.22 0.04
CA GLY A 19 12.01 -20.48 0.11
C GLY A 19 12.13 -19.37 -0.92
N LYS A 20 11.09 -19.14 -1.72
CA LYS A 20 11.16 -18.08 -2.72
C LYS A 20 10.76 -16.76 -2.08
N PRO A 21 11.37 -15.67 -2.49
CA PRO A 21 11.04 -14.38 -1.90
C PRO A 21 9.64 -13.92 -2.30
N VAL A 22 8.94 -13.31 -1.35
CA VAL A 22 7.62 -12.75 -1.60
C VAL A 22 7.67 -11.32 -1.12
N GLY A 23 7.15 -10.41 -1.91
CA GLY A 23 7.09 -9.00 -1.53
C GLY A 23 5.75 -8.71 -0.85
N ARG A 24 5.80 -7.97 0.23
CA ARG A 24 4.59 -7.60 0.95
C ARG A 24 4.58 -6.16 1.33
N MET A 25 3.41 -5.56 1.22
CA MET A 25 3.18 -4.23 1.75
C MET A 25 2.20 -4.38 2.89
N LEU A 26 2.54 -3.80 4.04
CA LEU A 26 1.69 -3.91 5.21
C LEU A 26 1.31 -2.53 5.67
N HIS A 27 0.07 -2.32 6.01
CA HIS A 27 -0.40 -1.04 6.43
C HIS A 27 -1.59 -1.18 7.37
N ARG A 28 -1.62 -0.42 8.44
CA ARG A 28 -2.73 -0.44 9.38
C ARG A 28 -3.61 0.76 9.11
N CYS A 29 -4.86 0.50 8.79
CA CYS A 29 -5.80 1.57 8.51
C CYS A 29 -6.08 2.37 9.78
N PRO A 30 -5.95 3.68 9.75
CA PRO A 30 -6.17 4.49 10.95
C PRO A 30 -7.63 4.55 11.37
N GLU A 31 -8.54 4.24 10.46
CA GLU A 31 -9.95 4.30 10.81
C GLU A 31 -10.43 3.04 11.50
N CYS A 32 -10.17 1.89 10.95
CA CYS A 32 -10.63 0.64 11.56
C CYS A 32 -9.53 -0.08 12.32
N ARG A 33 -8.29 0.39 12.16
CA ARG A 33 -7.15 -0.17 12.87
C ARG A 33 -6.83 -1.60 12.51
N GLU A 34 -7.29 -2.06 11.39
CA GLU A 34 -6.98 -3.40 10.95
C GLU A 34 -5.74 -3.41 10.08
N LEU A 35 -4.96 -4.48 10.21
CA LEU A 35 -3.76 -4.60 9.42
C LEU A 35 -4.12 -5.16 8.05
N HIS A 36 -3.71 -4.48 7.02
CA HIS A 36 -3.95 -4.91 5.66
C HIS A 36 -2.63 -5.29 5.01
N VAL A 37 -2.62 -6.41 4.32
CA VAL A 37 -1.41 -6.94 3.71
C VAL A 37 -1.65 -7.13 2.23
N LEU A 38 -0.71 -6.71 1.41
CA LEU A 38 -0.83 -6.82 -0.03
C LEU A 38 0.42 -7.49 -0.57
N ASP A 39 0.26 -8.59 -1.29
CA ASP A 39 1.40 -9.31 -1.86
C ASP A 39 1.73 -8.70 -3.21
N VAL A 40 3.00 -8.46 -3.45
CA VAL A 40 3.45 -7.85 -4.70
C VAL A 40 4.68 -8.57 -5.19
N ASP A 41 5.08 -8.29 -6.41
CA ASP A 41 6.27 -8.90 -7.00
C ASP A 41 7.51 -8.47 -6.21
N PRO A 42 8.26 -9.42 -5.67
CA PRO A 42 9.40 -9.07 -4.82
C PRO A 42 10.50 -8.30 -5.54
N ALA A 43 10.76 -8.62 -6.80
CA ALA A 43 11.81 -7.92 -7.53
C ALA A 43 11.41 -6.47 -7.77
N LYS A 44 10.13 -6.24 -8.04
CA LYS A 44 9.62 -4.91 -8.28
C LYS A 44 9.62 -4.12 -6.98
N LEU A 45 9.27 -4.76 -5.87
CA LEU A 45 9.27 -4.09 -4.58
C LEU A 45 10.68 -3.71 -4.16
N GLU A 46 11.64 -4.60 -4.40
CA GLU A 46 13.00 -4.32 -4.05
C GLU A 46 13.51 -3.11 -4.82
N ARG A 47 13.16 -3.01 -6.07
CA ARG A 47 13.55 -1.88 -6.88
C ARG A 47 12.89 -0.61 -6.41
N TRP A 48 11.61 -0.69 -6.03
CA TRP A 48 10.88 0.45 -5.54
C TRP A 48 11.54 1.02 -4.27
N MET A 49 11.96 0.12 -3.37
CA MET A 49 12.57 0.55 -2.13
C MET A 49 13.92 1.22 -2.35
N ALA A 50 14.59 0.87 -3.44
CA ALA A 50 15.90 1.42 -3.73
C ALA A 50 15.89 2.72 -4.52
N LEU A 51 14.72 3.15 -4.98
CA LEU A 51 14.66 4.36 -5.79
C LEU A 51 14.81 5.61 -4.94
N ASP A 52 15.62 6.54 -5.41
CA ASP A 52 15.78 7.82 -4.75
C ASP A 52 14.62 8.71 -5.11
N GLU A 53 14.25 8.75 -6.36
CA GLU A 53 13.11 9.50 -6.79
C GLU A 53 12.10 8.54 -7.33
N ARG A 54 10.95 8.50 -6.76
CA ARG A 54 9.94 7.53 -7.15
C ARG A 54 8.96 8.08 -8.15
N PRO A 55 8.61 7.29 -9.17
CA PRO A 55 7.64 7.72 -10.15
C PRO A 55 6.24 7.71 -9.53
N HIS A 56 5.25 8.13 -10.30
CA HIS A 56 3.89 8.09 -9.83
C HIS A 56 3.52 6.63 -9.56
N VAL A 57 2.79 6.40 -8.48
CA VAL A 57 2.42 5.08 -8.07
C VAL A 57 1.65 4.37 -9.17
N GLN A 58 0.74 5.06 -9.83
CA GLN A 58 -0.05 4.45 -10.87
C GLN A 58 0.79 4.02 -12.07
N ASP A 59 1.95 4.65 -12.26
CA ASP A 59 2.81 4.30 -13.36
C ASP A 59 3.71 3.12 -12.99
N TYR A 60 4.15 3.06 -11.75
CA TYR A 60 5.02 2.00 -11.31
C TYR A 60 4.24 0.76 -10.91
N TRP A 61 3.09 0.95 -10.29
CA TRP A 61 2.26 -0.15 -9.82
C TRP A 61 0.91 -0.19 -10.52
N PRO A 62 0.88 -0.30 -11.86
CA PRO A 62 -0.39 -0.29 -12.57
C PRO A 62 -1.25 -1.52 -12.29
N GLU A 63 -0.63 -2.58 -11.79
CA GLU A 63 -1.39 -3.78 -11.47
C GLU A 63 -2.21 -3.64 -10.21
N LEU A 64 -1.96 -2.64 -9.40
CA LEU A 64 -2.75 -2.45 -8.20
C LEU A 64 -4.03 -1.71 -8.55
N SER A 65 -5.10 -2.03 -7.85
CA SER A 65 -6.34 -1.32 -8.09
C SER A 65 -6.25 0.10 -7.57
N PRO A 66 -7.11 1.01 -8.02
CA PRO A 66 -7.09 2.36 -7.49
C PRO A 66 -7.26 2.40 -5.98
N ALA A 67 -8.09 1.51 -5.41
CA ALA A 67 -8.29 1.45 -3.97
C ALA A 67 -7.03 1.03 -3.25
N GLU A 68 -6.30 0.07 -3.82
CA GLU A 68 -5.06 -0.38 -3.23
C GLU A 68 -3.99 0.71 -3.27
N ARG A 69 -3.91 1.43 -4.38
CA ARG A 69 -2.95 2.51 -4.48
C ARG A 69 -3.27 3.62 -3.49
N GLU A 70 -4.56 3.87 -3.31
CA GLU A 70 -4.97 4.90 -2.39
C GLU A 70 -4.60 4.51 -0.97
N GLU A 71 -4.89 3.29 -0.60
CA GLU A 71 -4.64 2.83 0.75
C GLU A 71 -3.17 2.75 1.09
N PHE A 72 -2.38 2.16 0.22
CA PHE A 72 -0.99 1.90 0.56
C PHE A 72 -0.03 3.06 0.24
N PHE A 73 -0.43 4.00 -0.56
CA PHE A 73 0.48 5.06 -0.96
C PHE A 73 -0.05 6.47 -0.81
N MET A 74 -1.32 6.64 -0.62
CA MET A 74 -1.89 7.98 -0.58
C MET A 74 -2.57 8.33 0.72
N THR A 75 -3.78 7.92 0.94
CA THR A 75 -4.52 8.34 2.14
C THR A 75 -4.34 7.41 3.32
N GLY A 76 -4.06 6.15 3.08
CA GLY A 76 -3.95 5.18 4.15
C GLY A 76 -5.27 4.60 4.62
N THR A 77 -6.38 5.03 4.03
CA THR A 77 -7.69 4.54 4.43
C THR A 77 -8.06 3.32 3.61
N CYS A 78 -8.42 2.24 4.26
CA CYS A 78 -8.73 1.01 3.55
C CYS A 78 -10.03 1.17 2.76
N SER A 79 -10.24 0.29 1.79
CA SER A 79 -11.36 0.44 0.89
C SER A 79 -12.70 0.35 1.63
N THR A 80 -12.79 -0.47 2.66
CA THR A 80 -14.02 -0.60 3.43
C THR A 80 -14.35 0.72 4.14
N CYS A 81 -13.36 1.33 4.76
CA CYS A 81 -13.58 2.60 5.45
C CYS A 81 -13.86 3.72 4.44
N TRP A 82 -13.17 3.66 3.31
CA TRP A 82 -13.37 4.66 2.28
C TRP A 82 -14.80 4.58 1.76
N ASP A 83 -15.30 3.36 1.52
CA ASP A 83 -16.66 3.19 1.05
C ASP A 83 -17.65 3.68 2.09
N ARG A 84 -17.41 3.42 3.36
CA ARG A 84 -18.29 3.87 4.41
C ARG A 84 -18.36 5.38 4.44
N MET A 85 -17.24 6.04 4.27
CA MET A 85 -17.22 7.48 4.31
C MET A 85 -18.02 8.11 3.17
N PHE A 86 -17.99 7.49 2.02
CA PHE A 86 -18.71 8.05 0.91
C PHE A 86 -20.08 7.47 0.68
N LYS A 87 -20.40 6.38 1.34
CA LYS A 87 -21.66 5.82 1.17
C LYS A 87 -22.60 6.23 2.17
N GLU A 88 -22.26 6.95 3.15
CA GLU A 88 -23.12 7.28 4.15
C GLU A 88 -23.95 8.28 3.61
N GLU A 89 -25.09 8.05 3.39
CA GLU A 89 -25.95 8.90 2.89
C GLU A 89 -27.00 9.13 3.64
N PRO A 90 -27.48 10.16 3.81
CA PRO A 90 -28.65 10.48 4.59
C PRO A 90 -29.86 9.94 3.94
#